data_a5ce50192d8dc812bb540b327583038e
#
_entry.id   a5ce50192d8dc812bb540b327583038e
#
_cell.length_a   1.000
_cell.length_b   1.000
_cell.length_c   1.000
_cell.angle_alpha   90.00
_cell.angle_beta   90.00
_cell.angle_gamma   90.00
#
_symmetry.space_group_name_H-M   'P 1'
#
loop_
_entity.id
_entity.type
_entity.pdbx_description
1 polymer ?
#
loop_
_entity_poly.entity_id
_entity_poly.type
_entity_poly.pdbx_seq_one_letter_code
_entity_poly.pdbx_strand_id
1 'polypeptide(L)'
;MTSEPNREQVERLVEEYLPYAEALARSMRSSLPGHVDSDELLALARLGLVDAAQRFDPNRKVSFKTYAYYRIRGSIFDGLRAMAPASRAEAAKLKFRSAMELYL
;
A
#
# COMPACT_ATOMS: atom_id res chain seq x y z
N MET A 1 -7.24 10.76 -27.56
CA MET A 1 -5.92 10.50 -27.00
C MET A 1 -6.02 10.18 -25.54
N THR A 2 -5.48 9.07 -25.16
CA THR A 2 -5.53 8.65 -23.77
C THR A 2 -4.37 9.27 -23.03
N SER A 3 -4.60 9.65 -21.75
CA SER A 3 -3.55 10.13 -20.86
C SER A 3 -2.82 8.97 -20.18
N GLU A 4 -3.09 7.74 -20.58
CA GLU A 4 -2.45 6.58 -19.98
C GLU A 4 -0.97 6.54 -20.35
N PRO A 5 -0.08 6.32 -19.37
CA PRO A 5 1.32 6.19 -19.64
C PRO A 5 1.60 4.92 -20.46
N ASN A 6 2.58 4.97 -21.35
CA ASN A 6 2.98 3.80 -22.08
C ASN A 6 3.82 2.88 -21.18
N ARG A 7 4.10 1.67 -21.66
CA ARG A 7 4.81 0.66 -20.87
C ARG A 7 6.19 1.13 -20.41
N GLU A 8 6.91 1.83 -21.27
CA GLU A 8 8.23 2.33 -20.93
C GLU A 8 8.18 3.37 -19.80
N GLN A 9 7.17 4.25 -19.85
CA GLN A 9 6.99 5.25 -18.80
C GLN A 9 6.64 4.57 -17.48
N VAL A 10 5.79 3.55 -17.51
CA VAL A 10 5.43 2.79 -16.31
C VAL A 10 6.66 2.15 -15.70
N GLU A 11 7.45 1.45 -16.52
CA GLU A 11 8.67 0.79 -16.05
C GLU A 11 9.65 1.77 -15.45
N ARG A 12 9.80 2.93 -16.06
CA ARG A 12 10.71 3.97 -15.58
C ARG A 12 10.27 4.51 -14.22
N LEU A 13 8.98 4.78 -14.08
CA LEU A 13 8.44 5.25 -12.80
C LEU A 13 8.60 4.19 -11.70
N VAL A 14 8.34 2.94 -12.03
CA VAL A 14 8.50 1.85 -11.06
C VAL A 14 9.96 1.74 -10.62
N GLU A 15 10.88 1.74 -11.56
CA GLU A 15 12.31 1.65 -11.21
C GLU A 15 12.76 2.83 -10.36
N GLU A 16 12.34 4.03 -10.73
CA GLU A 16 12.75 5.24 -10.03
C GLU A 16 12.22 5.29 -8.60
N TYR A 17 10.97 4.88 -8.40
CA TYR A 17 10.30 5.02 -7.11
C TYR A 17 10.24 3.74 -6.30
N LEU A 18 10.85 2.65 -6.77
CA LEU A 18 10.86 1.40 -6.01
C LEU A 18 11.49 1.56 -4.62
N PRO A 19 12.66 2.22 -4.48
CA PRO A 19 13.21 2.43 -3.13
C PRO A 19 12.29 3.24 -2.23
N TYR A 20 11.58 4.20 -2.80
CA TYR A 20 10.62 5.00 -2.04
C TYR A 20 9.45 4.14 -1.54
N ALA A 21 8.91 3.28 -2.40
CA ALA A 21 7.80 2.41 -2.03
C ALA A 21 8.22 1.45 -0.90
N GLU A 22 9.41 0.90 -1.02
CA GLU A 22 9.92 -0.03 0.00
C GLU A 22 10.19 0.68 1.33
N ALA A 23 10.74 1.88 1.26
CA ALA A 23 10.98 2.68 2.48
C ALA A 23 9.66 3.04 3.15
N LEU A 24 8.63 3.36 2.36
CA LEU A 24 7.31 3.66 2.89
C LEU A 24 6.71 2.43 3.60
N ALA A 25 6.83 1.25 2.99
CA ALA A 25 6.37 0.02 3.61
C ALA A 25 7.05 -0.21 4.96
N ARG A 26 8.37 -0.02 5.01
CA ARG A 26 9.13 -0.19 6.25
C ARG A 26 8.69 0.81 7.31
N SER A 27 8.45 2.05 6.92
CA SER A 27 8.01 3.07 7.88
C SER A 27 6.62 2.79 8.42
N MET A 28 5.75 2.19 7.61
CA MET A 28 4.40 1.85 8.03
C MET A 28 4.36 0.65 8.97
N ARG A 29 5.38 -0.18 8.95
CA ARG A 29 5.40 -1.40 9.75
C ARG A 29 5.22 -1.13 11.24
N SER A 30 5.79 -0.04 11.74
CA SER A 30 5.67 0.32 13.16
C SER A 30 4.24 0.66 13.56
N SER A 31 3.40 1.03 12.61
CA SER A 31 1.98 1.35 12.86
C SER A 31 1.06 0.16 12.67
N LEU A 32 1.60 -0.99 12.28
CA LEU A 32 0.82 -2.18 11.97
C LEU A 32 1.02 -3.25 13.06
N PRO A 33 0.09 -4.23 13.14
CA PRO A 33 0.27 -5.33 14.08
C PRO A 33 1.60 -6.05 13.84
N GLY A 34 2.25 -6.47 14.91
CA GLY A 34 3.58 -7.07 14.82
C GLY A 34 3.66 -8.40 14.09
N HIS A 35 2.51 -9.04 13.84
CA HIS A 35 2.47 -10.31 13.11
C HIS A 35 2.45 -10.15 11.59
N VAL A 36 2.44 -8.92 11.09
CA VAL A 36 2.44 -8.68 9.65
C VAL A 36 3.83 -8.95 9.09
N ASP A 37 3.89 -9.80 8.07
CA ASP A 37 5.13 -10.20 7.43
C ASP A 37 5.71 -9.05 6.62
N SER A 38 7.01 -8.78 6.82
CA SER A 38 7.72 -7.75 6.07
C SER A 38 7.68 -7.97 4.56
N ASP A 39 7.84 -9.22 4.12
CA ASP A 39 7.84 -9.54 2.69
C ASP A 39 6.48 -9.27 2.07
N GLU A 40 5.42 -9.52 2.80
CA GLU A 40 4.07 -9.21 2.34
C GLU A 40 3.86 -7.70 2.21
N LEU A 41 4.36 -6.94 3.19
CA LEU A 41 4.29 -5.49 3.13
C LEU A 41 5.01 -4.94 1.91
N LEU A 42 6.23 -5.43 1.66
CA LEU A 42 7.00 -5.01 0.49
C LEU A 42 6.29 -5.36 -0.81
N ALA A 43 5.71 -6.55 -0.88
CA ALA A 43 4.98 -6.97 -2.08
C ALA A 43 3.77 -6.07 -2.33
N LEU A 44 3.02 -5.74 -1.29
CA LEU A 44 1.86 -4.86 -1.41
C LEU A 44 2.26 -3.44 -1.79
N ALA A 45 3.38 -2.96 -1.25
CA ALA A 45 3.89 -1.64 -1.62
C ALA A 45 4.28 -1.58 -3.09
N ARG A 46 4.97 -2.62 -3.58
CA ARG A 46 5.36 -2.71 -4.99
C ARG A 46 4.12 -2.75 -5.90
N LEU A 47 3.12 -3.51 -5.50
CA LEU A 47 1.86 -3.58 -6.25
C LEU A 47 1.19 -2.21 -6.32
N GLY A 48 1.16 -1.48 -5.20
CA GLY A 48 0.61 -0.13 -5.16
C GLY A 48 1.39 0.84 -6.05
N LEU A 49 2.71 0.69 -6.08
CA LEU A 49 3.56 1.51 -6.95
C LEU A 49 3.27 1.25 -8.42
N VAL A 50 3.15 -0.02 -8.82
CA VAL A 50 2.82 -0.37 -10.21
C VAL A 50 1.45 0.20 -10.58
N ASP A 51 0.47 0.05 -9.70
CA ASP A 51 -0.86 0.62 -9.92
C ASP A 51 -0.78 2.13 -10.09
N ALA A 52 -0.02 2.81 -9.24
CA ALA A 52 0.14 4.26 -9.34
C ALA A 52 0.78 4.65 -10.68
N ALA A 53 1.82 3.93 -11.08
CA ALA A 53 2.51 4.23 -12.35
C ALA A 53 1.59 4.04 -13.55
N GLN A 54 0.72 3.03 -13.50
CA GLN A 54 -0.22 2.76 -14.59
C GLN A 54 -1.36 3.77 -14.67
N ARG A 55 -1.73 4.36 -13.55
CA ARG A 55 -2.87 5.27 -13.47
C ARG A 55 -2.52 6.73 -13.41
N PHE A 56 -1.24 7.06 -13.29
CA PHE A 56 -0.82 8.44 -13.13
C PHE A 56 -1.11 9.26 -14.37
N ASP A 57 -1.74 10.40 -14.17
CA ASP A 57 -2.01 11.37 -15.22
C ASP A 57 -1.09 12.57 -15.02
N PRO A 58 -0.07 12.76 -15.87
CA PRO A 58 0.86 13.86 -15.71
C PRO A 58 0.24 15.23 -15.91
N ASN A 59 -0.97 15.29 -16.47
CA ASN A 59 -1.67 16.54 -16.68
C ASN A 59 -2.35 17.06 -15.41
N ARG A 60 -2.45 16.24 -14.38
CA ARG A 60 -3.00 16.67 -13.10
C ARG A 60 -1.93 17.42 -12.32
N LYS A 61 -2.38 18.29 -11.40
CA LYS A 61 -1.49 19.15 -10.63
C LYS A 61 -0.91 18.47 -9.39
N VAL A 62 -0.79 17.16 -9.43
CA VAL A 62 -0.25 16.38 -8.33
C VAL A 62 1.01 15.67 -8.82
N SER A 63 2.08 15.71 -8.04
CA SER A 63 3.30 15.02 -8.40
C SER A 63 3.07 13.51 -8.35
N PHE A 64 3.86 12.77 -9.11
CA PHE A 64 3.79 11.32 -9.04
C PHE A 64 4.07 10.82 -7.64
N LYS A 65 5.05 11.38 -6.96
CA LYS A 65 5.41 10.96 -5.60
C LYS A 65 4.23 11.07 -4.65
N THR A 66 3.49 12.17 -4.70
CA THR A 66 2.31 12.36 -3.84
C THR A 66 1.21 11.37 -4.21
N TYR A 67 0.95 11.22 -5.50
CA TYR A 67 -0.05 10.27 -5.95
C TYR A 67 0.32 8.85 -5.53
N ALA A 68 1.57 8.45 -5.73
CA ALA A 68 2.06 7.13 -5.37
C ALA A 68 1.96 6.87 -3.87
N TYR A 69 2.21 7.90 -3.04
CA TYR A 69 2.10 7.78 -1.60
C TYR A 69 0.73 7.22 -1.19
N TYR A 70 -0.33 7.83 -1.70
CA TYR A 70 -1.69 7.41 -1.35
C TYR A 70 -2.05 6.05 -1.95
N ARG A 71 -1.59 5.78 -3.16
CA ARG A 71 -1.88 4.50 -3.79
C ARG A 71 -1.15 3.35 -3.11
N ILE A 72 0.09 3.56 -2.71
CA ILE A 72 0.88 2.55 -1.99
C ILE A 72 0.25 2.25 -0.64
N ARG A 73 -0.11 3.30 0.11
CA ARG A 73 -0.77 3.11 1.40
C ARG A 73 -2.08 2.34 1.24
N GLY A 74 -2.88 2.74 0.26
CA GLY A 74 -4.15 2.06 -0.01
C GLY A 74 -3.94 0.60 -0.36
N SER A 75 -2.95 0.30 -1.20
CA SER A 75 -2.62 -1.07 -1.58
C SER A 75 -2.24 -1.92 -0.37
N ILE A 76 -1.42 -1.35 0.53
CA ILE A 76 -1.02 -2.07 1.73
C ILE A 76 -2.22 -2.40 2.60
N PHE A 77 -3.05 -1.41 2.91
CA PHE A 77 -4.21 -1.65 3.78
C PHE A 77 -5.23 -2.57 3.14
N ASP A 78 -5.52 -2.39 1.85
CA ASP A 78 -6.47 -3.23 1.14
C ASP A 78 -5.97 -4.68 1.06
N GLY A 79 -4.68 -4.84 0.76
CA GLY A 79 -4.08 -6.16 0.66
C GLY A 79 -4.08 -6.91 1.98
N LEU A 80 -3.76 -6.22 3.06
CA LEU A 80 -3.77 -6.84 4.38
C LEU A 80 -5.17 -7.30 4.77
N ARG A 81 -6.19 -6.54 4.41
CA ARG A 81 -7.57 -6.93 4.67
C ARG A 81 -8.01 -8.14 3.86
N ALA A 82 -7.49 -8.30 2.65
CA ALA A 82 -7.92 -9.34 1.72
C ALA A 82 -7.12 -10.63 1.84
N MET A 83 -5.85 -10.56 2.25
CA MET A 83 -4.92 -11.68 2.12
C MET A 83 -5.22 -12.88 2.99
N ALA A 84 -5.78 -12.68 4.17
CA ALA A 84 -6.01 -13.78 5.10
C ALA A 84 -7.35 -13.58 5.79
N PRO A 85 -8.44 -14.01 5.16
CA PRO A 85 -9.77 -13.84 5.77
C PRO A 85 -9.87 -14.43 7.18
N ALA A 86 -9.24 -15.59 7.44
CA ALA A 86 -9.24 -16.18 8.76
C ALA A 86 -8.45 -15.32 9.75
N SER A 87 -7.26 -14.88 9.35
CA SER A 87 -6.45 -13.98 10.19
C SER A 87 -7.14 -12.64 10.39
N ARG A 88 -7.83 -12.16 9.36
CA ARG A 88 -8.58 -10.92 9.47
C ARG A 88 -9.72 -11.08 10.47
N ALA A 89 -10.40 -12.21 10.46
CA ALA A 89 -11.46 -12.50 11.41
C ALA A 89 -10.92 -12.53 12.83
N GLU A 90 -9.76 -13.16 13.03
CA GLU A 90 -9.10 -13.19 14.33
C GLU A 90 -8.67 -11.81 14.75
N ALA A 91 -8.08 -11.03 13.85
CA ALA A 91 -7.67 -9.67 14.13
C ALA A 91 -8.87 -8.81 14.50
N ALA A 92 -10.00 -8.99 13.81
CA ALA A 92 -11.23 -8.28 14.13
C ALA A 92 -11.75 -8.67 15.52
N LYS A 93 -11.68 -9.95 15.86
CA LYS A 93 -12.06 -10.42 17.19
C LYS A 93 -11.17 -9.83 18.27
N LEU A 94 -9.87 -9.79 18.01
CA LEU A 94 -8.92 -9.19 18.95
C LEU A 94 -9.18 -7.70 19.13
N LYS A 95 -9.43 -7.00 18.04
CA LYS A 95 -9.76 -5.57 18.11
C LYS A 95 -11.04 -5.34 18.89
N PHE A 96 -12.05 -6.15 18.64
CA PHE A 96 -13.30 -6.06 19.36
C PHE A 96 -13.10 -6.31 20.84
N ARG A 97 -12.34 -7.38 21.17
CA ARG A 97 -12.05 -7.72 22.56
C ARG A 97 -11.29 -6.59 23.25
N SER A 98 -10.27 -6.04 22.58
CA SER A 98 -9.49 -4.92 23.14
C SER A 98 -10.36 -3.70 23.36
N ALA A 99 -11.26 -3.39 22.41
CA ALA A 99 -12.18 -2.27 22.54
C ALA A 99 -13.12 -2.49 23.70
N MET A 100 -13.63 -3.71 23.88
CA MET A 100 -14.49 -4.04 24.99
C MET A 100 -13.79 -3.88 26.32
N GLU A 101 -12.54 -4.31 26.41
CA GLU A 101 -11.73 -4.15 27.63
C GLU A 101 -11.51 -2.69 27.96
N LEU A 102 -11.33 -1.85 26.96
CA LEU A 102 -11.14 -0.42 27.17
C LEU A 102 -12.42 0.28 27.65
N TYR A 103 -13.58 -0.19 27.20
CA TYR A 103 -14.84 0.45 27.53
C TYR A 103 -15.61 -0.22 28.66
N LEU A 104 -15.19 -1.38 29.07
CA LEU A 104 -15.79 -2.09 30.21
C LEU A 104 -14.88 -2.00 31.43
#